data_ffb914b71c0ab935a4c6ad20747e246e
#
_entry.id   ffb914b71c0ab935a4c6ad20747e246e
#
_cell.length_a   1.000
_cell.length_b   1.000
_cell.length_c   1.000
_cell.angle_alpha   90.00
_cell.angle_beta   90.00
_cell.angle_gamma   90.00
#
_symmetry.space_group_name_H-M   'P 1'
#
loop_
_entity.id
_entity.type
_entity.pdbx_description
1 polymer ?
#
loop_
_entity_poly.entity_id
_entity_poly.type
_entity_poly.pdbx_seq_one_letter_code
_entity_poly.pdbx_strand_id
1 'polypeptide(L)'
;HVYCQKPLTHSVYESRLLTKLAASTNVATQMGNQGSSAEGTDLVCEWIWNGEIGDITKVECATDRPIWPQGLNTPEKADKIPSTLNWDLFTGPAELKPFNKIYHPWNWRGWWTYGTGALGDMACHIMHTAFKALKLGYPTSVEASSTLLLRDCAPNAQHVKFIFPARENMPKLAMPEVEVHWYDGGMMPNRPEGFPEGKELMGPGGGLTIFHGTKDTLVCGCYGQQPFLLSGRVPNAPKVCRRVK
;
A
#
# COMPACT_ATOMS: atom_id res chain seq x y z
N HIS A 1 0.58 15.11 21.69
CA HIS A 1 -0.05 14.13 20.81
C HIS A 1 -0.05 14.64 19.39
N VAL A 2 0.04 13.76 18.39
CA VAL A 2 0.17 14.13 16.98
C VAL A 2 -0.84 13.34 16.14
N TYR A 3 -1.58 14.05 15.29
CA TYR A 3 -2.37 13.47 14.21
C TYR A 3 -1.84 14.05 12.89
N CYS A 4 -1.36 13.20 11.98
CA CYS A 4 -0.76 13.63 10.73
C CYS A 4 -1.32 12.84 9.55
N GLN A 5 -1.58 13.50 8.43
CA GLN A 5 -2.07 12.85 7.20
C GLN A 5 -0.99 11.95 6.57
N LYS A 6 -1.43 11.01 5.74
CA LYS A 6 -0.53 10.19 4.93
C LYS A 6 0.00 10.98 3.71
N PRO A 7 1.20 10.67 3.24
CA PRO A 7 2.25 9.90 3.90
C PRO A 7 2.90 10.68 5.03
N LEU A 8 3.35 10.00 6.09
CA LEU A 8 3.98 10.67 7.23
C LEU A 8 5.35 11.27 6.89
N THR A 9 6.04 10.67 5.93
CA THR A 9 7.43 10.99 5.60
C THR A 9 7.68 10.77 4.11
N HIS A 10 8.75 11.35 3.60
CA HIS A 10 9.18 11.19 2.22
C HIS A 10 10.38 10.22 2.09
N SER A 11 11.15 10.02 3.15
CA SER A 11 12.34 9.18 3.14
C SER A 11 12.33 8.09 4.22
N VAL A 12 13.13 7.04 4.01
CA VAL A 12 13.35 5.97 5.00
C VAL A 12 13.99 6.53 6.27
N TYR A 13 14.89 7.51 6.14
CA TYR A 13 15.53 8.16 7.28
C TYR A 13 14.51 8.84 8.19
N GLU A 14 13.61 9.64 7.61
CA GLU A 14 12.53 10.31 8.35
C GLU A 14 11.60 9.31 9.03
N SER A 15 11.21 8.24 8.35
CA SER A 15 10.37 7.18 8.92
C SER A 15 11.03 6.51 10.12
N ARG A 16 12.33 6.19 10.03
CA ARG A 16 13.09 5.61 11.14
C ARG A 16 13.26 6.59 12.30
N LEU A 17 13.49 7.87 12.00
CA LEU A 17 13.60 8.92 13.02
C LEU A 17 12.28 9.07 13.79
N LEU A 18 11.16 9.21 13.10
CA LEU A 18 9.84 9.33 13.73
C LEU A 18 9.47 8.10 14.55
N THR A 19 9.81 6.90 14.09
CA THR A 19 9.60 5.65 14.85
C THR A 19 10.37 5.68 16.17
N LYS A 20 11.65 6.09 16.15
CA LYS A 20 12.47 6.21 17.36
C LYS A 20 11.95 7.28 18.32
N LEU A 21 11.57 8.44 17.78
CA LEU A 21 11.00 9.53 18.59
C LEU A 21 9.68 9.12 19.24
N ALA A 22 8.77 8.49 18.49
CA ALA A 22 7.52 7.99 19.05
C ALA A 22 7.76 6.98 20.19
N ALA A 23 8.72 6.06 20.03
CA ALA A 23 9.06 5.09 21.06
C ALA A 23 9.73 5.71 22.30
N SER A 24 10.47 6.82 22.15
CA SER A 24 11.17 7.51 23.23
C SER A 24 10.31 8.56 23.97
N THR A 25 9.10 8.80 23.50
CA THR A 25 8.20 9.81 24.06
C THR A 25 6.90 9.17 24.54
N ASN A 26 6.23 9.79 25.49
CA ASN A 26 4.91 9.35 25.96
C ASN A 26 3.77 10.12 25.25
N VAL A 27 3.87 10.25 23.91
CA VAL A 27 2.85 10.90 23.10
C VAL A 27 2.05 9.89 22.29
N ALA A 28 0.75 10.13 22.18
CA ALA A 28 -0.10 9.38 21.25
C ALA A 28 0.13 9.90 19.83
N THR A 29 0.30 8.98 18.87
CA THR A 29 0.47 9.29 17.45
C THR A 29 -0.60 8.58 16.62
N GLN A 30 -1.13 9.26 15.62
CA GLN A 30 -2.15 8.74 14.72
C GLN A 30 -1.88 9.20 13.30
N MET A 31 -1.81 8.27 12.36
CA MET A 31 -1.81 8.59 10.93
C MET A 31 -3.24 8.69 10.40
N GLY A 32 -3.49 9.71 9.57
CA GLY A 32 -4.77 9.96 8.92
C GLY A 32 -5.00 9.06 7.71
N ASN A 33 -4.99 7.74 7.89
CA ASN A 33 -5.29 6.77 6.85
C ASN A 33 -6.77 6.36 6.95
N GLN A 34 -7.65 7.19 6.40
CA GLN A 34 -9.10 7.16 6.64
C GLN A 34 -9.76 5.79 6.40
N GLY A 35 -9.34 5.05 5.39
CA GLY A 35 -9.91 3.75 5.07
C GLY A 35 -9.63 2.66 6.11
N SER A 36 -8.63 2.86 6.98
CA SER A 36 -8.34 1.94 8.09
C SER A 36 -9.43 1.92 9.16
N SER A 37 -10.31 2.91 9.16
CA SER A 37 -11.49 2.95 10.06
C SER A 37 -12.68 2.18 9.50
N ALA A 38 -12.62 1.71 8.25
CA ALA A 38 -13.66 0.91 7.64
C ALA A 38 -13.59 -0.56 8.12
N GLU A 39 -14.74 -1.25 8.09
CA GLU A 39 -14.85 -2.62 8.60
C GLU A 39 -14.02 -3.65 7.82
N GLY A 40 -13.69 -3.39 6.55
CA GLY A 40 -13.07 -4.37 5.66
C GLY A 40 -11.77 -4.97 6.18
N THR A 41 -10.81 -4.12 6.59
CA THR A 41 -9.55 -4.61 7.17
C THR A 41 -9.78 -5.41 8.47
N ASP A 42 -10.75 -5.02 9.28
CA ASP A 42 -11.06 -5.74 10.52
C ASP A 42 -11.64 -7.13 10.23
N LEU A 43 -12.54 -7.25 9.23
CA LEU A 43 -13.06 -8.55 8.79
C LEU A 43 -11.93 -9.47 8.29
N VAL A 44 -11.04 -8.95 7.44
CA VAL A 44 -9.89 -9.71 6.94
C VAL A 44 -9.02 -10.18 8.10
N CYS A 45 -8.71 -9.32 9.06
CA CYS A 45 -7.93 -9.70 10.25
C CYS A 45 -8.62 -10.81 11.05
N GLU A 46 -9.91 -10.67 11.32
CA GLU A 46 -10.68 -11.64 12.10
C GLU A 46 -10.76 -13.00 11.42
N TRP A 47 -10.95 -13.03 10.10
CA TRP A 47 -10.98 -14.28 9.34
C TRP A 47 -9.61 -14.98 9.36
N ILE A 48 -8.55 -14.23 9.10
CA ILE A 48 -7.18 -14.77 9.13
C ILE A 48 -6.83 -15.27 10.55
N TRP A 49 -7.06 -14.46 11.58
CA TRP A 49 -6.72 -14.83 12.96
C TRP A 49 -7.55 -15.99 13.51
N ASN A 50 -8.75 -16.21 12.94
CA ASN A 50 -9.55 -17.39 13.23
C ASN A 50 -9.10 -18.65 12.48
N GLY A 51 -8.09 -18.53 11.59
CA GLY A 51 -7.57 -19.65 10.79
C GLY A 51 -8.49 -20.10 9.65
N GLU A 52 -9.38 -19.19 9.20
CA GLU A 52 -10.36 -19.49 8.15
C GLU A 52 -9.71 -19.93 6.84
N ILE A 53 -8.56 -19.37 6.49
CA ILE A 53 -7.83 -19.72 5.27
C ILE A 53 -6.54 -20.54 5.53
N GLY A 54 -6.25 -20.86 6.80
CA GLY A 54 -5.03 -21.56 7.18
C GLY A 54 -3.79 -20.67 7.16
N ASP A 55 -2.61 -21.30 7.07
CA ASP A 55 -1.33 -20.59 7.06
C ASP A 55 -1.08 -19.92 5.72
N ILE A 56 -0.45 -18.74 5.76
CA ILE A 56 -0.28 -17.88 4.59
C ILE A 56 1.21 -17.71 4.32
N THR A 57 1.66 -18.11 3.13
CA THR A 57 3.04 -17.98 2.67
C THR A 57 3.21 -16.98 1.53
N LYS A 58 2.10 -16.51 0.93
CA LYS A 58 2.11 -15.56 -0.18
C LYS A 58 0.94 -14.60 -0.09
N VAL A 59 1.22 -13.31 -0.35
CA VAL A 59 0.22 -12.26 -0.54
C VAL A 59 0.54 -11.49 -1.82
N GLU A 60 -0.48 -11.18 -2.61
CA GLU A 60 -0.36 -10.37 -3.83
C GLU A 60 -1.22 -9.12 -3.69
N CYS A 61 -0.58 -7.96 -3.84
CA CYS A 61 -1.20 -6.65 -3.77
C CYS A 61 -1.07 -5.93 -5.11
N ALA A 62 -2.13 -5.36 -5.63
CA ALA A 62 -2.09 -4.61 -6.87
C ALA A 62 -2.91 -3.34 -6.80
N THR A 63 -2.57 -2.35 -7.64
CA THR A 63 -3.34 -1.12 -7.81
C THR A 63 -3.52 -0.79 -9.29
N ASP A 64 -4.61 -0.11 -9.62
CA ASP A 64 -4.86 0.48 -10.94
C ASP A 64 -4.07 1.79 -11.18
N ARG A 65 -3.22 2.19 -10.21
CA ARG A 65 -2.36 3.39 -10.29
C ARG A 65 -1.03 3.07 -11.01
N PRO A 66 -0.37 4.10 -11.58
CA PRO A 66 -0.67 5.53 -11.50
C PRO A 66 -1.76 5.95 -12.48
N ILE A 67 -2.63 6.90 -12.06
CA ILE A 67 -3.51 7.66 -12.95
C ILE A 67 -2.95 9.06 -13.26
N TRP A 68 -1.78 9.35 -12.75
CA TRP A 68 -0.93 10.50 -13.05
C TRP A 68 0.26 10.06 -13.90
N PRO A 69 0.88 10.98 -14.65
CA PRO A 69 2.03 10.62 -15.49
C PRO A 69 3.25 10.21 -14.66
N GLN A 70 3.84 9.07 -15.03
CA GLN A 70 5.12 8.56 -14.56
C GLN A 70 5.99 8.12 -15.74
N GLY A 71 7.25 7.76 -15.50
CA GLY A 71 8.18 7.33 -16.54
C GLY A 71 8.54 8.43 -17.52
N LEU A 72 8.61 9.68 -17.05
CA LEU A 72 8.90 10.87 -17.85
C LEU A 72 10.29 11.40 -17.59
N ASN A 73 10.91 11.95 -18.62
CA ASN A 73 12.14 12.71 -18.45
C ASN A 73 11.86 14.06 -17.77
N THR A 74 12.87 14.55 -17.05
CA THR A 74 12.85 15.89 -16.45
C THR A 74 12.56 16.93 -17.52
N PRO A 75 11.62 17.86 -17.28
CA PRO A 75 11.34 18.91 -18.24
C PRO A 75 12.55 19.82 -18.47
N GLU A 76 12.89 20.05 -19.73
CA GLU A 76 14.04 20.87 -20.13
C GLU A 76 13.83 22.37 -19.89
N LYS A 77 12.56 22.81 -19.87
CA LYS A 77 12.19 24.24 -19.75
C LYS A 77 11.22 24.46 -18.62
N ALA A 78 11.37 25.62 -17.99
CA ALA A 78 10.40 26.12 -17.03
C ALA A 78 9.15 26.67 -17.72
N ASP A 79 8.00 26.47 -17.10
CA ASP A 79 6.76 27.17 -17.47
C ASP A 79 6.58 28.44 -16.61
N LYS A 80 5.73 29.35 -17.08
CA LYS A 80 5.32 30.51 -16.27
C LYS A 80 4.46 30.05 -15.09
N ILE A 81 4.82 30.48 -13.89
CA ILE A 81 4.02 30.22 -12.69
C ILE A 81 2.66 30.93 -12.83
N PRO A 82 1.53 30.22 -12.65
CA PRO A 82 0.21 30.84 -12.62
C PRO A 82 0.13 31.90 -11.52
N SER A 83 -0.55 33.02 -11.78
CA SER A 83 -0.70 34.13 -10.80
C SER A 83 -1.43 33.72 -9.51
N THR A 84 -2.17 32.62 -9.55
CA THR A 84 -2.91 32.05 -8.41
C THR A 84 -2.10 31.04 -7.60
N LEU A 85 -0.87 30.73 -8.00
CA LEU A 85 0.00 29.74 -7.37
C LEU A 85 1.23 30.38 -6.77
N ASN A 86 1.44 30.19 -5.47
CA ASN A 86 2.74 30.41 -4.85
C ASN A 86 3.53 29.10 -4.92
N TRP A 87 4.45 29.01 -5.88
CA TRP A 87 5.20 27.78 -6.14
C TRP A 87 6.15 27.40 -5.00
N ASP A 88 6.75 28.37 -4.34
CA ASP A 88 7.62 28.14 -3.18
C ASP A 88 6.84 27.52 -2.02
N LEU A 89 5.69 28.10 -1.67
CA LEU A 89 4.82 27.52 -0.62
C LEU A 89 4.25 26.16 -1.00
N PHE A 90 3.98 25.91 -2.29
CA PHE A 90 3.49 24.62 -2.74
C PHE A 90 4.55 23.52 -2.63
N THR A 91 5.80 23.82 -2.97
CA THR A 91 6.91 22.87 -2.84
C THR A 91 7.28 22.60 -1.38
N GLY A 92 7.06 23.53 -0.49
CA GLY A 92 7.32 23.40 0.94
C GLY A 92 8.79 23.05 1.23
N PRO A 93 9.08 22.00 2.01
CA PRO A 93 10.45 21.62 2.37
C PRO A 93 11.21 20.87 1.28
N ALA A 94 10.56 20.54 0.15
CA ALA A 94 11.21 19.87 -0.96
C ALA A 94 12.14 20.81 -1.74
N GLU A 95 13.02 20.25 -2.56
CA GLU A 95 13.88 21.04 -3.45
C GLU A 95 13.05 21.95 -4.35
N LEU A 96 13.33 23.23 -4.33
CA LEU A 96 12.66 24.21 -5.21
C LEU A 96 13.21 24.08 -6.64
N LYS A 97 12.53 23.31 -7.47
CA LYS A 97 12.83 23.21 -8.90
C LYS A 97 12.09 24.30 -9.69
N PRO A 98 12.58 24.67 -10.88
CA PRO A 98 11.84 25.55 -11.80
C PRO A 98 10.43 24.99 -12.04
N PHE A 99 9.41 25.86 -11.98
CA PHE A 99 8.03 25.44 -12.17
C PHE A 99 7.84 24.84 -13.57
N ASN A 100 7.14 23.70 -13.61
CA ASN A 100 6.58 23.15 -14.82
C ASN A 100 5.19 22.58 -14.51
N LYS A 101 4.23 22.77 -15.41
CA LYS A 101 2.85 22.26 -15.28
C LYS A 101 2.77 20.76 -15.11
N ILE A 102 3.86 20.02 -15.46
CA ILE A 102 3.94 18.58 -15.27
C ILE A 102 3.99 18.15 -13.81
N TYR A 103 4.28 19.08 -12.88
CA TYR A 103 4.32 18.80 -11.43
C TYR A 103 3.00 19.12 -10.74
N HIS A 104 2.25 20.11 -11.21
CA HIS A 104 1.11 20.70 -10.51
C HIS A 104 -0.19 20.55 -11.32
N PRO A 105 -1.34 20.40 -10.66
CA PRO A 105 -1.56 20.32 -9.19
C PRO A 105 -1.50 18.88 -8.64
N TRP A 106 -1.54 17.87 -9.52
CA TRP A 106 -1.76 16.45 -9.18
C TRP A 106 -0.54 15.57 -9.46
N ASN A 107 0.22 15.89 -10.51
CA ASN A 107 1.21 15.03 -11.13
C ASN A 107 2.51 14.91 -10.34
N TRP A 108 2.71 15.74 -9.28
CA TRP A 108 3.86 15.69 -8.39
C TRP A 108 4.11 14.28 -7.82
N ARG A 109 3.07 13.45 -7.73
CA ARG A 109 3.14 12.08 -7.19
C ARG A 109 4.15 11.19 -7.90
N GLY A 110 4.33 11.37 -9.20
CA GLY A 110 5.26 10.59 -10.02
C GLY A 110 6.73 11.04 -9.92
N TRP A 111 7.02 12.16 -9.28
CA TRP A 111 8.35 12.75 -9.25
C TRP A 111 9.04 12.55 -7.91
N TRP A 112 10.23 11.95 -7.92
CA TRP A 112 10.95 11.60 -6.69
C TRP A 112 11.26 12.79 -5.77
N THR A 113 11.33 14.01 -6.31
CA THR A 113 11.50 15.23 -5.50
C THR A 113 10.28 15.52 -4.62
N TYR A 114 9.09 15.17 -5.06
CA TYR A 114 7.83 15.58 -4.42
C TYR A 114 6.96 14.41 -3.97
N GLY A 115 7.09 13.27 -4.63
CA GLY A 115 6.28 12.07 -4.40
C GLY A 115 7.10 10.80 -4.37
N THR A 116 6.42 9.68 -4.28
CA THR A 116 7.01 8.35 -4.13
C THR A 116 6.42 7.34 -5.12
N GLY A 117 5.82 7.84 -6.20
CA GLY A 117 5.20 7.00 -7.23
C GLY A 117 3.99 6.22 -6.72
N ALA A 118 3.48 5.32 -7.56
CA ALA A 118 2.29 4.54 -7.25
C ALA A 118 2.45 3.65 -6.02
N LEU A 119 3.61 3.04 -5.81
CA LEU A 119 3.88 2.23 -4.63
C LEU A 119 3.75 3.06 -3.34
N GLY A 120 4.46 4.16 -3.25
CA GLY A 120 4.44 4.99 -2.04
C GLY A 120 3.09 5.68 -1.80
N ASP A 121 2.37 6.04 -2.86
CA ASP A 121 1.05 6.65 -2.74
C ASP A 121 -0.02 5.64 -2.29
N MET A 122 0.02 4.38 -2.79
CA MET A 122 -1.06 3.42 -2.63
C MET A 122 -0.80 2.26 -1.67
N ALA A 123 0.46 1.92 -1.36
CA ALA A 123 0.75 0.78 -0.48
C ALA A 123 0.16 0.97 0.92
N CYS A 124 0.16 2.19 1.45
CA CYS A 124 -0.48 2.51 2.73
C CYS A 124 -1.99 2.26 2.78
N HIS A 125 -2.63 2.08 1.62
CA HIS A 125 -4.06 1.78 1.49
C HIS A 125 -4.32 0.29 1.20
N ILE A 126 -3.41 -0.39 0.50
CA ILE A 126 -3.61 -1.75 0.01
C ILE A 126 -2.81 -2.75 0.84
N MET A 127 -1.48 -2.59 0.95
CA MET A 127 -0.64 -3.46 1.79
C MET A 127 -0.95 -3.33 3.28
N HIS A 128 -1.57 -2.23 3.72
CA HIS A 128 -2.00 -2.01 5.10
C HIS A 128 -2.76 -3.19 5.67
N THR A 129 -3.69 -3.76 4.90
CA THR A 129 -4.48 -4.92 5.31
C THR A 129 -3.59 -6.13 5.60
N ALA A 130 -2.62 -6.42 4.71
CA ALA A 130 -1.65 -7.50 4.93
C ALA A 130 -0.74 -7.23 6.14
N PHE A 131 -0.24 -6.00 6.28
CA PHE A 131 0.58 -5.61 7.43
C PHE A 131 -0.11 -5.84 8.76
N LYS A 132 -1.38 -5.43 8.88
CA LYS A 132 -2.18 -5.61 10.09
C LYS A 132 -2.51 -7.08 10.33
N ALA A 133 -3.03 -7.77 9.32
CA ALA A 133 -3.52 -9.14 9.44
C ALA A 133 -2.39 -10.15 9.73
N LEU A 134 -1.23 -9.98 9.07
CA LEU A 134 -0.09 -10.88 9.22
C LEU A 134 0.96 -10.38 10.20
N LYS A 135 0.72 -9.25 10.87
CA LYS A 135 1.66 -8.63 11.82
C LYS A 135 3.06 -8.49 11.22
N LEU A 136 3.12 -8.00 9.97
CA LEU A 136 4.37 -7.80 9.26
C LEU A 136 5.23 -6.76 9.99
N GLY A 137 6.52 -6.99 10.01
CA GLY A 137 7.52 -6.06 10.51
C GLY A 137 8.36 -5.48 9.38
N TYR A 138 9.67 -5.69 9.45
CA TYR A 138 10.60 -5.31 8.39
C TYR A 138 10.87 -6.51 7.47
N PRO A 139 10.93 -6.31 6.15
CA PRO A 139 11.32 -7.37 5.24
C PRO A 139 12.81 -7.70 5.40
N THR A 140 13.19 -8.95 5.17
CA THR A 140 14.58 -9.41 5.14
C THR A 140 15.22 -9.20 3.78
N SER A 141 14.40 -9.21 2.71
CA SER A 141 14.86 -8.88 1.36
C SER A 141 13.77 -8.19 0.56
N VAL A 142 14.20 -7.41 -0.44
CA VAL A 142 13.33 -6.74 -1.41
C VAL A 142 13.95 -6.91 -2.79
N GLU A 143 13.17 -7.41 -3.75
CA GLU A 143 13.53 -7.51 -5.15
C GLU A 143 12.54 -6.70 -5.99
N ALA A 144 13.04 -5.89 -6.92
CA ALA A 144 12.20 -5.05 -7.75
C ALA A 144 12.52 -5.23 -9.24
N SER A 145 11.46 -5.23 -10.05
CA SER A 145 11.52 -5.14 -11.50
C SER A 145 10.61 -4.01 -11.95
N SER A 146 11.04 -3.21 -12.92
CA SER A 146 10.26 -2.07 -13.38
C SER A 146 10.44 -1.81 -14.87
N THR A 147 9.57 -0.99 -15.43
CA THR A 147 9.84 -0.30 -16.70
C THR A 147 11.06 0.62 -16.54
N LEU A 148 11.43 1.35 -17.61
CA LEU A 148 12.59 2.24 -17.58
C LEU A 148 12.65 3.08 -16.31
N LEU A 149 13.72 2.91 -15.53
CA LEU A 149 13.98 3.68 -14.32
C LEU A 149 14.69 4.98 -14.70
N LEU A 150 14.01 6.09 -14.47
CA LEU A 150 14.53 7.43 -14.71
C LEU A 150 15.02 8.07 -13.41
N ARG A 151 15.91 9.04 -13.54
CA ARG A 151 16.55 9.71 -12.40
C ARG A 151 15.56 10.43 -11.48
N ASP A 152 14.61 11.16 -12.08
CA ASP A 152 13.77 12.11 -11.34
C ASP A 152 12.30 11.67 -11.27
N CYS A 153 11.91 10.62 -11.99
CA CYS A 153 10.53 10.18 -12.10
C CYS A 153 10.40 8.68 -11.82
N ALA A 154 9.34 8.31 -11.12
CA ALA A 154 8.99 6.92 -10.87
C ALA A 154 8.69 6.16 -12.18
N PRO A 155 8.95 4.84 -12.24
CA PRO A 155 8.67 4.03 -13.42
C PRO A 155 7.16 3.94 -13.68
N ASN A 156 6.77 3.74 -14.96
CA ASN A 156 5.35 3.58 -15.32
C ASN A 156 4.70 2.37 -14.68
N ALA A 157 5.45 1.28 -14.53
CA ALA A 157 4.98 0.05 -13.94
C ALA A 157 6.12 -0.64 -13.19
N GLN A 158 5.79 -1.34 -12.12
CA GLN A 158 6.74 -2.12 -11.35
C GLN A 158 6.08 -3.32 -10.68
N HIS A 159 6.89 -4.35 -10.47
CA HIS A 159 6.63 -5.47 -9.58
C HIS A 159 7.70 -5.49 -8.50
N VAL A 160 7.28 -5.53 -7.24
CA VAL A 160 8.20 -5.59 -6.10
C VAL A 160 7.82 -6.77 -5.21
N LYS A 161 8.80 -7.63 -4.91
CA LYS A 161 8.66 -8.74 -3.99
C LYS A 161 9.37 -8.40 -2.68
N PHE A 162 8.68 -8.58 -1.58
CA PHE A 162 9.18 -8.43 -0.22
C PHE A 162 9.13 -9.79 0.47
N ILE A 163 10.21 -10.19 1.14
CA ILE A 163 10.24 -11.36 2.01
C ILE A 163 10.18 -10.89 3.46
N PHE A 164 9.18 -11.33 4.19
CA PHE A 164 9.05 -11.07 5.62
C PHE A 164 9.35 -12.34 6.41
N PRO A 165 10.16 -12.27 7.48
CA PRO A 165 10.54 -13.43 8.26
C PRO A 165 9.34 -14.06 8.96
N ALA A 166 9.48 -15.30 9.41
CA ALA A 166 8.50 -15.92 10.29
C ALA A 166 8.26 -15.06 11.54
N ARG A 167 7.01 -14.99 11.98
CA ARG A 167 6.56 -14.25 13.18
C ARG A 167 6.07 -15.25 14.21
N GLU A 168 5.79 -14.75 15.42
CA GLU A 168 5.17 -15.56 16.46
C GLU A 168 3.80 -16.07 15.98
N ASN A 169 3.59 -17.39 16.19
CA ASN A 169 2.34 -18.05 15.82
C ASN A 169 1.15 -17.46 16.58
N MET A 170 0.02 -17.42 15.91
CA MET A 170 -1.27 -17.14 16.53
C MET A 170 -1.95 -18.44 16.96
N PRO A 171 -2.97 -18.38 17.85
CA PRO A 171 -3.58 -19.61 18.40
C PRO A 171 -4.15 -20.60 17.36
N LYS A 172 -4.55 -20.11 16.17
CA LYS A 172 -5.24 -20.91 15.16
C LYS A 172 -4.51 -21.00 13.81
N LEU A 173 -3.34 -20.37 13.68
CA LEU A 173 -2.52 -20.42 12.47
C LEU A 173 -1.06 -20.20 12.80
N ALA A 174 -0.16 -20.80 12.03
CA ALA A 174 1.24 -20.43 12.00
C ALA A 174 1.41 -19.10 11.23
N MET A 175 2.50 -18.41 11.53
CA MET A 175 2.92 -17.22 10.77
C MET A 175 4.31 -17.44 10.17
N PRO A 176 4.43 -18.32 9.16
CA PRO A 176 5.70 -18.64 8.53
C PRO A 176 6.26 -17.42 7.80
N GLU A 177 7.47 -17.57 7.25
CA GLU A 177 7.98 -16.62 6.27
C GLU A 177 6.93 -16.41 5.16
N VAL A 178 6.77 -15.15 4.73
CA VAL A 178 5.76 -14.78 3.75
C VAL A 178 6.33 -13.89 2.67
N GLU A 179 6.02 -14.20 1.42
CA GLU A 179 6.25 -13.35 0.28
C GLU A 179 5.08 -12.38 0.10
N VAL A 180 5.38 -11.09 0.01
CA VAL A 180 4.38 -10.08 -0.34
C VAL A 180 4.78 -9.44 -1.66
N HIS A 181 3.93 -9.53 -2.65
CA HIS A 181 4.14 -8.98 -3.98
C HIS A 181 3.31 -7.73 -4.18
N TRP A 182 3.92 -6.73 -4.79
CA TRP A 182 3.27 -5.50 -5.22
C TRP A 182 3.29 -5.38 -6.73
N TYR A 183 2.17 -4.96 -7.31
CA TYR A 183 2.01 -4.71 -8.75
C TYR A 183 1.35 -3.36 -8.97
N ASP A 184 1.87 -2.56 -9.91
CA ASP A 184 1.26 -1.30 -10.35
C ASP A 184 1.50 -1.05 -11.85
N GLY A 185 0.96 0.07 -12.37
CA GLY A 185 1.13 0.46 -13.75
C GLY A 185 0.48 -0.46 -14.77
N GLY A 186 -0.60 -1.14 -14.38
CA GLY A 186 -1.31 -2.10 -15.22
C GLY A 186 -0.78 -3.52 -15.13
N MET A 187 0.31 -3.74 -14.39
CA MET A 187 0.74 -5.11 -14.06
C MET A 187 -0.21 -5.70 -13.01
N MET A 188 -0.53 -6.97 -13.16
CA MET A 188 -1.46 -7.68 -12.28
C MET A 188 -0.88 -9.03 -11.90
N PRO A 189 -1.21 -9.55 -10.71
CA PRO A 189 -0.97 -10.95 -10.40
C PRO A 189 -1.78 -11.86 -11.31
N ASN A 190 -1.38 -13.13 -11.39
CA ASN A 190 -2.18 -14.12 -12.08
C ASN A 190 -3.55 -14.25 -11.42
N ARG A 191 -4.58 -14.47 -12.24
CA ARG A 191 -5.93 -14.76 -11.71
C ARG A 191 -5.87 -16.08 -10.93
N PRO A 192 -6.28 -16.09 -9.66
CA PRO A 192 -6.29 -17.32 -8.87
C PRO A 192 -7.24 -18.36 -9.49
N GLU A 193 -6.88 -19.61 -9.36
CA GLU A 193 -7.77 -20.73 -9.73
C GLU A 193 -9.07 -20.64 -8.93
N GLY A 194 -10.20 -20.83 -9.59
CA GLY A 194 -11.53 -20.71 -8.98
C GLY A 194 -12.03 -19.27 -8.82
N PHE A 195 -11.28 -18.25 -9.27
CA PHE A 195 -11.79 -16.88 -9.27
C PHE A 195 -12.99 -16.76 -10.24
N PRO A 196 -14.13 -16.16 -9.81
CA PRO A 196 -15.37 -16.14 -10.59
C PRO A 196 -15.19 -15.61 -12.00
N GLU A 197 -15.70 -16.34 -13.00
CA GLU A 197 -15.68 -15.89 -14.40
C GLU A 197 -16.45 -14.58 -14.56
N GLY A 198 -15.96 -13.71 -15.46
CA GLY A 198 -16.56 -12.40 -15.72
C GLY A 198 -16.41 -11.36 -14.62
N LYS A 199 -15.93 -11.72 -13.42
CA LYS A 199 -15.63 -10.75 -12.37
C LYS A 199 -14.26 -10.12 -12.63
N GLU A 200 -14.16 -8.80 -12.53
CA GLU A 200 -12.87 -8.10 -12.60
C GLU A 200 -11.99 -8.48 -11.42
N LEU A 201 -10.69 -8.68 -11.68
CA LEU A 201 -9.74 -9.03 -10.64
C LEU A 201 -9.45 -7.83 -9.73
N MET A 202 -9.36 -6.62 -10.30
CA MET A 202 -9.20 -5.38 -9.52
C MET A 202 -10.45 -5.13 -8.71
N GLY A 203 -10.27 -4.95 -7.42
CA GLY A 203 -11.35 -4.73 -6.47
C GLY A 203 -11.73 -3.26 -6.28
N PRO A 204 -12.69 -3.00 -5.38
CA PRO A 204 -13.12 -1.65 -5.03
C PRO A 204 -11.96 -0.76 -4.58
N GLY A 205 -12.04 0.53 -4.91
CA GLY A 205 -11.05 1.53 -4.55
C GLY A 205 -9.77 1.46 -5.38
N GLY A 206 -9.78 0.72 -6.50
CA GLY A 206 -8.62 0.55 -7.37
C GLY A 206 -7.49 -0.21 -6.71
N GLY A 207 -7.84 -1.16 -5.85
CA GLY A 207 -6.90 -2.00 -5.11
C GLY A 207 -7.30 -3.47 -5.12
N LEU A 208 -6.32 -4.34 -4.94
CA LEU A 208 -6.48 -5.78 -4.84
C LEU A 208 -5.51 -6.29 -3.79
N THR A 209 -5.99 -7.17 -2.93
CA THR A 209 -5.14 -8.02 -2.08
C THR A 209 -5.64 -9.45 -2.13
N ILE A 210 -4.74 -10.38 -2.44
CA ILE A 210 -4.99 -11.83 -2.48
C ILE A 210 -4.11 -12.47 -1.41
N PHE A 211 -4.72 -13.15 -0.45
CA PHE A 211 -4.03 -13.96 0.55
C PHE A 211 -4.14 -15.43 0.16
N HIS A 212 -3.03 -16.06 -0.16
CA HIS A 212 -2.96 -17.48 -0.47
C HIS A 212 -2.76 -18.28 0.81
N GLY A 213 -3.82 -18.88 1.30
CA GLY A 213 -3.79 -19.72 2.48
C GLY A 213 -3.77 -21.22 2.14
N THR A 214 -3.37 -22.03 3.12
CA THR A 214 -3.30 -23.50 2.95
C THR A 214 -4.67 -24.19 2.88
N LYS A 215 -5.76 -23.51 3.27
CA LYS A 215 -7.13 -24.04 3.26
C LYS A 215 -8.01 -23.33 2.24
N ASP A 216 -7.77 -22.05 1.98
CA ASP A 216 -8.60 -21.24 1.08
C ASP A 216 -7.82 -19.99 0.64
N THR A 217 -8.33 -19.28 -0.35
CA THR A 217 -7.79 -18.01 -0.81
C THR A 217 -8.78 -16.90 -0.47
N LEU A 218 -8.29 -15.83 0.18
CA LEU A 218 -9.07 -14.65 0.51
C LEU A 218 -8.71 -13.52 -0.44
N VAL A 219 -9.72 -12.88 -1.01
CA VAL A 219 -9.57 -11.74 -1.93
C VAL A 219 -10.34 -10.55 -1.38
N CYS A 220 -9.73 -9.35 -1.47
CA CYS A 220 -10.39 -8.10 -1.09
C CYS A 220 -9.86 -6.91 -1.91
N GLY A 221 -10.60 -5.82 -1.91
CA GLY A 221 -10.18 -4.55 -2.50
C GLY A 221 -9.32 -3.70 -1.55
N CYS A 222 -9.17 -2.43 -1.90
CA CYS A 222 -8.48 -1.43 -1.09
C CYS A 222 -9.03 -1.41 0.34
N TYR A 223 -8.19 -1.34 1.36
CA TYR A 223 -8.56 -1.41 2.79
C TYR A 223 -9.35 -2.66 3.20
N GLY A 224 -9.17 -3.77 2.49
CA GLY A 224 -9.91 -4.98 2.77
C GLY A 224 -11.39 -4.92 2.37
N GLN A 225 -11.79 -3.98 1.50
CA GLN A 225 -13.18 -3.84 1.07
C GLN A 225 -13.70 -5.09 0.37
N GLN A 226 -14.96 -5.42 0.65
CA GLN A 226 -15.68 -6.54 0.06
C GLN A 226 -14.88 -7.86 0.09
N PRO A 227 -14.39 -8.30 1.27
CA PRO A 227 -13.60 -9.51 1.35
C PRO A 227 -14.48 -10.74 1.06
N PHE A 228 -13.92 -11.72 0.36
CA PHE A 228 -14.57 -12.99 0.09
C PHE A 228 -13.56 -14.14 -0.02
N LEU A 229 -14.02 -15.34 0.23
CA LEU A 229 -13.25 -16.57 0.04
C LEU A 229 -13.56 -17.16 -1.33
N LEU A 230 -12.55 -17.67 -2.04
CA LEU A 230 -12.74 -18.25 -3.37
C LEU A 230 -13.63 -19.52 -3.35
N SER A 231 -13.61 -20.27 -2.24
CA SER A 231 -14.53 -21.39 -2.05
C SER A 231 -16.02 -20.98 -2.00
N GLY A 232 -16.33 -19.68 -1.89
CA GLY A 232 -17.69 -19.18 -1.67
C GLY A 232 -18.23 -19.40 -0.24
N ARG A 233 -17.44 -20.01 0.63
CA ARG A 233 -17.82 -20.26 2.04
C ARG A 233 -17.93 -18.92 2.79
N VAL A 234 -18.90 -18.82 3.67
CA VAL A 234 -19.03 -17.69 4.58
C VAL A 234 -18.19 -17.97 5.83
N PRO A 235 -17.20 -17.10 6.15
CA PRO A 235 -16.40 -17.27 7.35
C PRO A 235 -17.22 -17.17 8.64
N ASN A 236 -16.84 -17.97 9.63
CA ASN A 236 -17.46 -17.94 10.97
C ASN A 236 -16.44 -17.48 12.01
N ALA A 237 -15.94 -16.27 11.87
CA ALA A 237 -14.94 -15.69 12.75
C ALA A 237 -15.59 -14.77 13.79
N PRO A 238 -15.11 -14.81 15.05
CA PRO A 238 -15.60 -13.88 16.09
C PRO A 238 -15.14 -12.45 15.80
N LYS A 239 -15.99 -11.48 16.08
CA LYS A 239 -15.65 -10.05 16.00
C LYS A 239 -14.75 -9.66 17.17
N VAL A 240 -13.45 -9.61 16.97
CA VAL A 240 -12.46 -9.27 18.00
C VAL A 240 -11.80 -7.91 17.78
N CYS A 241 -11.89 -7.35 16.57
CA CYS A 241 -11.38 -6.01 16.29
C CYS A 241 -12.31 -4.94 16.83
N ARG A 242 -11.71 -3.85 17.35
CA ARG A 242 -12.49 -2.69 17.81
C ARG A 242 -13.03 -1.94 16.59
N ARG A 243 -14.35 -1.84 16.51
CA ARG A 243 -15.03 -1.04 15.49
C ARG A 243 -15.09 0.44 15.90
N VAL A 244 -14.93 1.33 14.94
CA VAL A 244 -15.27 2.74 15.10
C VAL A 244 -16.79 2.85 14.94
N LYS A 245 -17.44 3.53 15.89
CA LYS A 245 -18.89 3.76 15.86
C LYS A 245 -19.21 4.97 15.01
#